data_14b198b501a7abbb21eca7309c7df1f5
#
_entry.id   14b198b501a7abbb21eca7309c7df1f5
#
_cell.length_a   1.000
_cell.length_b   1.000
_cell.length_c   1.000
_cell.angle_alpha   90.00
_cell.angle_beta   90.00
_cell.angle_gamma   90.00
#
_symmetry.space_group_name_H-M   'P 1'
#
loop_
_entity.id
_entity.type
_entity.pdbx_description
1 polymer ?
#
loop_
_entity_poly.entity_id
_entity_poly.type
_entity_poly.pdbx_seq_one_letter_code
_entity_poly.pdbx_strand_id
1 'polypeptide(L)'
;AHGPVAASREEARGAEWLRAQVADLVGGAGTRISINDLPDDYLLSFSAETVARHLQLHREKAGMLQQKVLLFPEARQGYWSLLVMSPDRAGLLAKVCGVLALHNLSVLGAHIFTWPDQTAVDVLHVVPVAGVEFTDQDWPGLENDINLAVNYRLDVGLQLYQKIFAGGL
;
A
#
# COMPACT_ATOMS: atom_id res chain seq x y z
N ALA A 1 -3.47 -24.92 -24.57
CA ALA A 1 -2.68 -23.75 -24.97
C ALA A 1 -3.52 -22.50 -25.24
N HIS A 2 -4.85 -22.59 -25.16
CA HIS A 2 -5.73 -21.45 -25.47
C HIS A 2 -6.30 -20.74 -24.23
N GLY A 3 -6.19 -21.34 -23.04
CA GLY A 3 -6.71 -20.76 -21.79
C GLY A 3 -6.11 -19.42 -21.42
N PRO A 4 -4.79 -19.19 -21.49
CA PRO A 4 -4.19 -17.90 -21.10
C PRO A 4 -4.65 -16.71 -21.96
N VAL A 5 -4.87 -16.94 -23.26
CA VAL A 5 -5.29 -15.88 -24.19
C VAL A 5 -6.75 -15.48 -23.97
N ALA A 6 -7.63 -16.43 -23.68
CA ALA A 6 -9.04 -16.17 -23.38
C ALA A 6 -9.19 -15.45 -22.03
N ALA A 7 -8.48 -15.89 -20.99
CA ALA A 7 -8.42 -15.22 -19.69
C ALA A 7 -7.92 -13.78 -19.82
N SER A 8 -6.87 -13.55 -20.61
CA SER A 8 -6.33 -12.22 -20.86
C SER A 8 -7.32 -11.26 -21.51
N ARG A 9 -8.19 -11.75 -22.41
CA ARG A 9 -9.24 -10.95 -23.05
C ARG A 9 -10.36 -10.58 -22.08
N GLU A 10 -10.77 -11.50 -21.22
CA GLU A 10 -11.78 -11.25 -20.19
C GLU A 10 -11.24 -10.27 -19.16
N GLU A 11 -9.99 -10.41 -18.75
CA GLU A 11 -9.32 -9.48 -17.85
C GLU A 11 -9.25 -8.07 -18.45
N ALA A 12 -8.91 -7.94 -19.72
CA ALA A 12 -8.87 -6.66 -20.42
C ALA A 12 -10.24 -6.00 -20.48
N ARG A 13 -11.32 -6.74 -20.70
CA ARG A 13 -12.69 -6.23 -20.69
C ARG A 13 -13.11 -5.79 -19.30
N GLY A 14 -12.76 -6.57 -18.27
CA GLY A 14 -13.01 -6.22 -16.88
C GLY A 14 -12.29 -4.94 -16.49
N ALA A 15 -11.04 -4.78 -16.89
CA ALA A 15 -10.26 -3.57 -16.65
C ALA A 15 -10.85 -2.35 -17.36
N GLU A 16 -11.30 -2.47 -18.60
CA GLU A 16 -11.97 -1.39 -19.34
C GLU A 16 -13.25 -0.93 -18.65
N TRP A 17 -14.05 -1.88 -18.20
CA TRP A 17 -15.27 -1.58 -17.45
C TRP A 17 -14.96 -0.83 -16.16
N LEU A 18 -13.96 -1.29 -15.42
CA LEU A 18 -13.51 -0.64 -14.18
C LEU A 18 -12.98 0.78 -14.45
N ARG A 19 -12.23 0.98 -15.52
CA ARG A 19 -11.75 2.31 -15.90
C ARG A 19 -12.89 3.28 -16.12
N ALA A 20 -13.96 2.85 -16.79
CA ALA A 20 -15.14 3.67 -17.01
C ALA A 20 -15.83 4.03 -15.69
N GLN A 21 -15.97 3.07 -14.77
CA GLN A 21 -16.55 3.31 -13.45
C GLN A 21 -15.68 4.29 -12.63
N VAL A 22 -14.38 4.11 -12.64
CA VAL A 22 -13.44 5.00 -11.93
C VAL A 22 -13.51 6.42 -12.51
N ALA A 23 -13.57 6.56 -13.82
CA ALA A 23 -13.68 7.86 -14.48
C ALA A 23 -14.94 8.63 -14.04
N ASP A 24 -16.06 7.93 -13.91
CA ASP A 24 -17.31 8.52 -13.43
C ASP A 24 -17.18 8.98 -11.97
N LEU A 25 -16.52 8.20 -11.12
CA LEU A 25 -16.35 8.51 -9.70
C LEU A 25 -15.37 9.67 -9.46
N VAL A 26 -14.33 9.77 -10.27
CA VAL A 26 -13.31 10.82 -10.15
C VAL A 26 -13.84 12.17 -10.66
N GLY A 27 -14.85 12.17 -11.53
CA GLY A 27 -15.57 13.39 -11.92
C GLY A 27 -14.77 14.41 -12.70
N GLY A 28 -13.86 13.99 -13.57
CA GLY A 28 -13.08 14.90 -14.42
C GLY A 28 -12.08 15.78 -13.68
N ALA A 29 -11.88 15.58 -12.39
CA ALA A 29 -10.80 16.24 -11.67
C ALA A 29 -9.47 15.73 -12.22
N GLY A 30 -8.64 16.66 -12.72
CA GLY A 30 -7.35 16.31 -13.29
C GLY A 30 -6.50 15.46 -12.37
N THR A 31 -6.25 14.23 -12.74
CA THR A 31 -5.28 13.38 -12.07
C THR A 31 -3.97 13.46 -12.84
N ARG A 32 -2.85 13.42 -12.12
CA ARG A 32 -1.52 13.38 -12.74
C ARG A 32 -1.30 12.12 -13.56
N ILE A 33 -2.03 11.06 -13.20
CA ILE A 33 -1.98 9.76 -13.87
C ILE A 33 -3.26 9.60 -14.65
N SER A 34 -3.13 9.25 -15.92
CA SER A 34 -4.28 8.86 -16.73
C SER A 34 -4.83 7.53 -16.24
N ILE A 35 -6.14 7.46 -16.07
CA ILE A 35 -6.82 6.20 -15.71
C ILE A 35 -6.52 5.12 -16.74
N ASN A 36 -6.33 5.49 -18.00
CA ASN A 36 -6.01 4.55 -19.08
C ASN A 36 -4.62 3.91 -18.93
N ASP A 37 -3.72 4.55 -18.20
CA ASP A 37 -2.35 4.06 -17.98
C ASP A 37 -2.20 3.20 -16.72
N LEU A 38 -3.26 3.05 -15.92
CA LEU A 38 -3.24 2.18 -14.76
C LEU A 38 -3.12 0.71 -15.18
N PRO A 39 -2.28 -0.09 -14.48
CA PRO A 39 -2.13 -1.50 -14.80
C PRO A 39 -3.44 -2.28 -14.67
N ASP A 40 -3.68 -3.23 -15.57
CA ASP A 40 -4.90 -4.05 -15.55
C ASP A 40 -5.00 -4.89 -14.27
N ASP A 41 -3.91 -5.49 -13.83
CA ASP A 41 -3.85 -6.29 -12.62
C ASP A 41 -4.17 -5.47 -11.36
N TYR A 42 -3.74 -4.22 -11.32
CA TYR A 42 -4.11 -3.29 -10.27
C TYR A 42 -5.63 -3.04 -10.24
N LEU A 43 -6.21 -2.71 -11.38
CA LEU A 43 -7.63 -2.42 -11.51
C LEU A 43 -8.49 -3.63 -11.14
N LEU A 44 -8.06 -4.84 -11.52
CA LEU A 44 -8.77 -6.08 -11.20
C LEU A 44 -8.67 -6.49 -9.73
N SER A 45 -7.75 -5.90 -8.98
CA SER A 45 -7.53 -6.22 -7.57
C SER A 45 -8.42 -5.42 -6.61
N PHE A 46 -9.04 -4.33 -7.08
CA PHE A 46 -9.79 -3.42 -6.22
C PHE A 46 -11.11 -3.01 -6.84
N SER A 47 -12.05 -2.58 -5.99
CA SER A 47 -13.30 -1.97 -6.47
C SER A 47 -13.02 -0.61 -7.12
N ALA A 48 -13.96 -0.16 -7.97
CA ALA A 48 -13.86 1.15 -8.59
C ALA A 48 -13.78 2.28 -7.56
N GLU A 49 -14.51 2.17 -6.47
CA GLU A 49 -14.50 3.13 -5.36
C GLU A 49 -13.14 3.20 -4.69
N THR A 50 -12.50 2.04 -4.47
CA THR A 50 -11.16 1.97 -3.89
C THR A 50 -10.12 2.61 -4.81
N VAL A 51 -10.16 2.30 -6.10
CA VAL A 51 -9.26 2.90 -7.10
C VAL A 51 -9.45 4.42 -7.16
N ALA A 52 -10.70 4.90 -7.18
CA ALA A 52 -11.00 6.33 -7.17
C ALA A 52 -10.42 7.01 -5.92
N ARG A 53 -10.53 6.38 -4.75
CA ARG A 53 -9.93 6.87 -3.51
C ARG A 53 -8.41 6.94 -3.60
N HIS A 54 -7.76 5.91 -4.14
CA HIS A 54 -6.32 5.90 -4.33
C HIS A 54 -5.86 7.06 -5.23
N LEU A 55 -6.55 7.29 -6.33
CA LEU A 55 -6.27 8.42 -7.23
C LEU A 55 -6.45 9.77 -6.55
N GLN A 56 -7.50 9.92 -5.76
CA GLN A 56 -7.77 11.14 -5.02
C GLN A 56 -6.64 11.42 -4.00
N LEU A 57 -6.23 10.40 -3.22
CA LEU A 57 -5.14 10.53 -2.25
C LEU A 57 -3.82 10.87 -2.95
N HIS A 58 -3.53 10.24 -4.06
CA HIS A 58 -2.34 10.52 -4.85
C HIS A 58 -2.31 11.99 -5.31
N ARG A 59 -3.43 12.50 -5.78
CA ARG A 59 -3.57 13.90 -6.19
C ARG A 59 -3.39 14.87 -5.02
N GLU A 60 -4.07 14.60 -3.91
CA GLU A 60 -4.04 15.47 -2.73
C GLU A 60 -2.67 15.50 -2.06
N LYS A 61 -1.94 14.39 -2.11
CA LYS A 61 -0.66 14.22 -1.41
C LYS A 61 0.55 14.24 -2.35
N ALA A 62 0.38 14.66 -3.59
CA ALA A 62 1.42 14.59 -4.62
C ALA A 62 2.76 15.24 -4.19
N GLY A 63 2.70 16.38 -3.51
CA GLY A 63 3.90 17.06 -3.01
C GLY A 63 4.66 16.24 -1.96
N MET A 64 3.94 15.60 -1.04
CA MET A 64 4.55 14.75 -0.01
C MET A 64 5.09 13.44 -0.57
N LEU A 65 4.40 12.88 -1.58
CA LEU A 65 4.77 11.61 -2.22
C LEU A 65 6.07 11.69 -3.03
N GLN A 66 6.64 12.87 -3.24
CA GLN A 66 7.96 13.00 -3.86
C GLN A 66 9.10 12.61 -2.92
N GLN A 67 8.86 12.62 -1.62
CA GLN A 67 9.93 12.47 -0.62
C GLN A 67 9.62 11.48 0.49
N LYS A 68 8.35 11.16 0.71
CA LYS A 68 7.91 10.41 1.91
C LYS A 68 7.11 9.19 1.58
N VAL A 69 7.18 8.21 2.49
CA VAL A 69 6.22 7.12 2.57
C VAL A 69 5.03 7.61 3.35
N LEU A 70 3.84 7.46 2.78
CA LEU A 70 2.58 7.82 3.42
C LEU A 70 1.76 6.57 3.69
N LEU A 71 1.14 6.53 4.87
CA LEU A 71 0.28 5.44 5.32
C LEU A 71 -1.16 5.93 5.38
N PHE A 72 -2.07 5.15 4.85
CA PHE A 72 -3.51 5.37 4.91
C PHE A 72 -4.17 4.12 5.47
N PRO A 73 -4.22 3.99 6.82
CA PRO A 73 -4.84 2.83 7.46
C PRO A 73 -6.35 2.95 7.46
N GLU A 74 -7.02 1.85 7.26
CA GLU A 74 -8.46 1.74 7.34
C GLU A 74 -8.82 0.54 8.20
N ALA A 75 -9.54 0.80 9.30
CA ALA A 75 -10.00 -0.27 10.19
C ALA A 75 -11.05 -1.11 9.48
N ARG A 76 -10.87 -2.40 9.52
CA ARG A 76 -11.81 -3.41 9.05
C ARG A 76 -12.20 -4.30 10.22
N GLN A 77 -13.14 -5.21 9.99
CA GLN A 77 -13.54 -6.16 11.00
C GLN A 77 -12.43 -7.19 11.23
N GLY A 78 -11.71 -7.05 12.34
CA GLY A 78 -10.66 -7.97 12.75
C GLY A 78 -9.28 -7.71 12.15
N TYR A 79 -9.10 -6.65 11.35
CA TYR A 79 -7.82 -6.31 10.76
C TYR A 79 -7.76 -4.85 10.29
N TRP A 80 -6.58 -4.42 9.85
CA TRP A 80 -6.37 -3.14 9.20
C TRP A 80 -6.02 -3.36 7.73
N SER A 81 -6.68 -2.60 6.85
CA SER A 81 -6.27 -2.48 5.45
C SER A 81 -5.36 -1.26 5.36
N LEU A 82 -4.07 -1.49 5.14
CA LEU A 82 -3.07 -0.43 5.12
C LEU A 82 -2.65 -0.13 3.69
N LEU A 83 -3.04 1.02 3.18
CA LEU A 83 -2.51 1.55 1.93
C LEU A 83 -1.18 2.25 2.21
N VAL A 84 -0.15 1.84 1.50
CA VAL A 84 1.18 2.46 1.53
C VAL A 84 1.43 3.09 0.17
N MET A 85 1.65 4.39 0.15
CA MET A 85 2.05 5.12 -1.05
C MET A 85 3.41 5.77 -0.84
N SER A 86 4.29 5.63 -1.82
CA SER A 86 5.67 6.11 -1.71
C SER A 86 6.30 6.21 -3.09
N PRO A 87 7.33 7.03 -3.28
CA PRO A 87 8.21 6.80 -4.41
C PRO A 87 8.72 5.37 -4.38
N ASP A 88 8.73 4.70 -5.54
CA ASP A 88 9.21 3.32 -5.62
C ASP A 88 10.72 3.29 -5.37
N ARG A 89 11.15 2.44 -4.42
CA ARG A 89 12.53 2.30 -4.00
C ARG A 89 12.87 0.84 -3.76
N ALA A 90 14.10 0.47 -4.07
CA ALA A 90 14.59 -0.87 -3.76
C ALA A 90 14.49 -1.14 -2.24
N GLY A 91 13.92 -2.28 -1.88
CA GLY A 91 13.79 -2.69 -0.47
C GLY A 91 12.68 -1.99 0.31
N LEU A 92 11.83 -1.19 -0.34
CA LEU A 92 10.73 -0.49 0.34
C LEU A 92 9.83 -1.45 1.13
N LEU A 93 9.34 -2.48 0.50
CA LEU A 93 8.42 -3.44 1.15
C LEU A 93 9.06 -4.13 2.35
N ALA A 94 10.32 -4.53 2.22
CA ALA A 94 11.05 -5.16 3.32
C ALA A 94 11.17 -4.23 4.53
N LYS A 95 11.45 -2.96 4.29
CA LYS A 95 11.56 -1.95 5.35
C LYS A 95 10.21 -1.66 5.99
N VAL A 96 9.16 -1.52 5.20
CA VAL A 96 7.79 -1.35 5.70
C VAL A 96 7.39 -2.54 6.57
N CYS A 97 7.53 -3.75 6.09
CA CYS A 97 7.19 -4.96 6.85
C CYS A 97 8.06 -5.11 8.11
N GLY A 98 9.34 -4.76 8.04
CA GLY A 98 10.23 -4.77 9.20
C GLY A 98 9.79 -3.81 10.30
N VAL A 99 9.39 -2.59 9.94
CA VAL A 99 8.88 -1.62 10.92
C VAL A 99 7.53 -2.04 11.48
N LEU A 100 6.64 -2.59 10.65
CA LEU A 100 5.37 -3.16 11.13
C LEU A 100 5.63 -4.23 12.20
N ALA A 101 6.59 -5.11 11.95
CA ALA A 101 6.98 -6.15 12.93
C ALA A 101 7.54 -5.55 14.22
N LEU A 102 8.32 -4.48 14.15
CA LEU A 102 8.80 -3.75 15.35
C LEU A 102 7.64 -3.20 16.19
N HIS A 103 6.54 -2.82 15.55
CA HIS A 103 5.33 -2.33 16.22
C HIS A 103 4.34 -3.44 16.54
N ASN A 104 4.75 -4.70 16.53
CA ASN A 104 3.93 -5.87 16.86
C ASN A 104 2.74 -6.05 15.92
N LEU A 105 2.93 -5.76 14.65
CA LEU A 105 1.94 -6.00 13.61
C LEU A 105 2.42 -7.12 12.69
N SER A 106 1.48 -8.01 12.32
CA SER A 106 1.72 -9.08 11.36
C SER A 106 1.06 -8.74 10.03
N VAL A 107 1.76 -8.97 8.94
CA VAL A 107 1.22 -8.82 7.58
C VAL A 107 0.71 -10.19 7.12
N LEU A 108 -0.59 -10.31 6.89
CA LEU A 108 -1.23 -11.56 6.46
C LEU A 108 -1.36 -11.68 4.95
N GLY A 109 -1.28 -10.56 4.25
CA GLY A 109 -1.37 -10.52 2.80
C GLY A 109 -1.00 -9.16 2.27
N ALA A 110 -0.68 -9.11 0.99
CA ALA A 110 -0.25 -7.87 0.35
C ALA A 110 -0.63 -7.87 -1.14
N HIS A 111 -1.05 -6.71 -1.62
CA HIS A 111 -1.18 -6.40 -3.04
C HIS A 111 -0.18 -5.30 -3.36
N ILE A 112 0.79 -5.60 -4.21
CA ILE A 112 1.95 -4.74 -4.47
C ILE A 112 1.91 -4.27 -5.92
N PHE A 113 1.85 -2.96 -6.12
CA PHE A 113 1.79 -2.36 -7.45
C PHE A 113 2.71 -1.15 -7.55
N THR A 114 3.18 -0.89 -8.77
CA THR A 114 3.87 0.35 -9.11
C THR A 114 3.10 1.04 -10.22
N TRP A 115 2.74 2.29 -9.99
CA TRP A 115 2.02 3.10 -10.98
C TRP A 115 2.98 3.68 -12.03
N PRO A 116 2.44 4.16 -13.19
CA PRO A 116 3.29 4.65 -14.30
C PRO A 116 4.24 5.79 -13.94
N ASP A 117 3.94 6.58 -12.92
CA ASP A 117 4.79 7.66 -12.44
C ASP A 117 5.83 7.21 -11.41
N GLN A 118 6.00 5.89 -11.24
CA GLN A 118 6.90 5.28 -10.25
C GLN A 118 6.45 5.47 -8.80
N THR A 119 5.16 5.67 -8.56
CA THR A 119 4.60 5.60 -7.22
C THR A 119 4.31 4.14 -6.86
N ALA A 120 4.86 3.67 -5.76
CA ALA A 120 4.47 2.40 -5.16
C ALA A 120 3.09 2.55 -4.54
N VAL A 121 2.18 1.64 -4.85
CA VAL A 121 0.82 1.58 -4.32
C VAL A 121 0.61 0.18 -3.78
N ASP A 122 0.83 0.01 -2.49
CA ASP A 122 0.80 -1.28 -1.83
C ASP A 122 -0.35 -1.29 -0.82
N VAL A 123 -1.14 -2.36 -0.83
CA VAL A 123 -2.22 -2.55 0.14
C VAL A 123 -1.91 -3.79 0.98
N LEU A 124 -1.71 -3.60 2.27
CA LEU A 124 -1.34 -4.64 3.21
C LEU A 124 -2.51 -4.98 4.13
N HIS A 125 -2.71 -6.28 4.34
CA HIS A 125 -3.64 -6.80 5.33
C HIS A 125 -2.87 -7.02 6.63
N VAL A 126 -3.15 -6.22 7.66
CA VAL A 126 -2.33 -6.13 8.86
C VAL A 126 -3.17 -6.43 10.10
N VAL A 127 -2.62 -7.23 11.00
CA VAL A 127 -3.25 -7.55 12.29
C VAL A 127 -2.25 -7.35 13.43
N PRO A 128 -2.69 -6.89 14.60
CA PRO A 128 -1.84 -6.89 15.80
C PRO A 128 -1.50 -8.31 16.22
N VAL A 129 -0.29 -8.49 16.74
CA VAL A 129 0.09 -9.73 17.40
C VAL A 129 -0.81 -9.96 18.63
N ALA A 130 -1.17 -11.21 18.90
CA ALA A 130 -2.08 -11.56 20.00
C ALA A 130 -1.61 -10.95 21.33
N GLY A 131 -2.54 -10.33 22.05
CA GLY A 131 -2.27 -9.69 23.34
C GLY A 131 -1.70 -8.28 23.25
N VAL A 132 -1.49 -7.74 22.05
CA VAL A 132 -0.99 -6.38 21.83
C VAL A 132 -2.16 -5.46 21.47
N GLU A 133 -2.30 -4.37 22.17
CA GLU A 133 -3.22 -3.31 21.80
C GLU A 133 -2.58 -2.42 20.72
N PHE A 134 -3.32 -2.20 19.66
CA PHE A 134 -2.93 -1.28 18.59
C PHE A 134 -4.14 -0.44 18.20
N THR A 135 -3.99 0.88 18.22
CA THR A 135 -5.07 1.83 17.95
C THR A 135 -4.71 2.80 16.85
N ASP A 136 -5.67 3.59 16.41
CA ASP A 136 -5.46 4.68 15.44
C ASP A 136 -4.32 5.62 15.84
N GLN A 137 -4.09 5.80 17.12
CA GLN A 137 -3.08 6.73 17.64
C GLN A 137 -1.65 6.25 17.43
N ASP A 138 -1.47 4.97 17.12
CA ASP A 138 -0.14 4.38 16.94
C ASP A 138 0.40 4.59 15.52
N TRP A 139 -0.47 4.87 14.55
CA TRP A 139 -0.05 4.99 13.14
C TRP A 139 0.94 6.13 12.88
N PRO A 140 0.80 7.34 13.44
CA PRO A 140 1.77 8.41 13.16
C PRO A 140 3.21 8.07 13.56
N GLY A 141 3.40 7.43 14.70
CA GLY A 141 4.73 6.97 15.13
C GLY A 141 5.30 5.90 14.22
N LEU A 142 4.45 4.98 13.78
CA LEU A 142 4.84 3.94 12.84
C LEU A 142 5.23 4.51 11.48
N GLU A 143 4.47 5.45 10.94
CA GLU A 143 4.80 6.15 9.70
C GLU A 143 6.15 6.88 9.81
N ASN A 144 6.40 7.53 10.93
CA ASN A 144 7.68 8.19 11.18
C ASN A 144 8.85 7.18 11.17
N ASP A 145 8.69 6.03 11.82
CA ASP A 145 9.72 5.00 11.86
C ASP A 145 9.96 4.39 10.47
N ILE A 146 8.92 4.21 9.66
CA ILE A 146 9.08 3.76 8.28
C ILE A 146 9.92 4.77 7.49
N ASN A 147 9.63 6.05 7.61
CA ASN A 147 10.40 7.08 6.91
C ASN A 147 11.86 7.14 7.36
N LEU A 148 12.12 6.94 8.65
CA LEU A 148 13.49 6.81 9.16
C LEU A 148 14.21 5.60 8.58
N ALA A 149 13.53 4.46 8.50
CA ALA A 149 14.10 3.23 7.94
C ALA A 149 14.42 3.38 6.45
N VAL A 150 13.50 3.98 5.69
CA VAL A 150 13.67 4.21 4.25
C VAL A 150 14.83 5.16 3.96
N ASN A 151 15.07 6.13 4.84
CA ASN A 151 16.18 7.06 4.75
C ASN A 151 17.46 6.55 5.45
N TYR A 152 17.53 5.25 5.77
CA TYR A 152 18.67 4.59 6.42
C TYR A 152 19.05 5.19 7.79
N ARG A 153 18.11 5.86 8.46
CA ARG A 153 18.32 6.44 9.81
C ARG A 153 17.91 5.50 10.93
N LEU A 154 17.28 4.38 10.58
CA LEU A 154 16.83 3.34 11.50
C LEU A 154 17.29 1.98 10.96
N ASP A 155 18.07 1.26 11.73
CA ASP A 155 18.46 -0.12 11.39
C ASP A 155 17.38 -1.09 11.87
N VAL A 156 16.44 -1.42 10.98
CA VAL A 156 15.32 -2.32 11.27
C VAL A 156 15.82 -3.72 11.65
N GLY A 157 16.84 -4.22 10.95
CA GLY A 157 17.40 -5.55 11.22
C GLY A 157 17.97 -5.66 12.62
N LEU A 158 18.77 -4.69 13.03
CA LEU A 158 19.35 -4.65 14.38
C LEU A 158 18.26 -4.50 15.45
N GLN A 159 17.29 -3.65 15.24
CA GLN A 159 16.19 -3.44 16.20
C GLN A 159 15.33 -4.71 16.36
N LEU A 160 15.03 -5.40 15.27
CA LEU A 160 14.31 -6.66 15.33
C LEU A 160 15.11 -7.73 16.09
N TYR A 161 16.40 -7.82 15.83
CA TYR A 161 17.29 -8.73 16.55
C TYR A 161 17.27 -8.45 18.05
N GLN A 162 17.46 -7.18 18.43
CA GLN A 162 17.44 -6.77 19.84
C GLN A 162 16.09 -7.08 20.50
N LYS A 163 14.98 -6.85 19.81
CA LYS A 163 13.64 -7.14 20.30
C LYS A 163 13.44 -8.64 20.57
N ILE A 164 13.87 -9.50 19.64
CA ILE A 164 13.77 -10.95 19.78
C ILE A 164 14.56 -11.42 21.01
N PHE A 165 15.80 -10.96 21.17
CA PHE A 165 16.64 -11.34 22.27
C PHE A 165 16.23 -10.75 23.62
N ALA A 166 15.67 -9.54 23.64
CA ALA A 166 15.18 -8.93 24.87
C ALA A 166 13.82 -9.50 25.32
N GLY A 167 12.97 -9.89 24.37
CA GLY A 167 11.62 -10.40 24.66
C GLY A 167 11.52 -11.92 24.79
N GLY A 168 12.54 -12.65 24.37
CA GLY A 168 12.54 -14.12 24.34
C GLY A 168 13.11 -14.79 25.59
N LEU A 169 13.47 -14.01 26.55
CA LEU A 169 14.01 -14.47 27.82
C LEU A 169 13.04 -14.10 28.96
#